data_faaa93def4ba52ff77b2d2dfb6fb3d84
#
_entry.id   faaa93def4ba52ff77b2d2dfb6fb3d84
#
_cell.length_a   1.000
_cell.length_b   1.000
_cell.length_c   1.000
_cell.angle_alpha   90.00
_cell.angle_beta   90.00
_cell.angle_gamma   90.00
#
_symmetry.space_group_name_H-M   'P 1'
#
loop_
_entity.id
_entity.type
_entity.pdbx_description
1 polymer ?
#
loop_
_entity_poly.entity_id
_entity_poly.type
_entity_poly.pdbx_seq_one_letter_code
_entity_poly.pdbx_strand_id
1 'polypeptide(L)'
;MIKTKVHSVRAGRTVSLSFAHIALIALAVVWLYPTLWVVLNAFRTEYNDQGDLIGIVVSHYFPKVFGFDNFKLLFTTTYFGRWVTNTLTVAVFSTTLSTFLVLCTAYVMSKMRFKMRKPIMNIAMILGLFPGFMSMIAIYYILKALGLTQSLAALVIVYSVSAGLGFYIAKGFFDTIPDSLIEAAKIDGAMQSRVFFSIILPISRPIIVYTALMAFMAPWMDFILARIILGEQNVQLHTTAVGLYYMLYGQRTDSNVFTIFCAGCLFIAIPIVTLFLSMQKFYIEGVTAGSVKS
;
A
#
# COMPACT_ATOMS: atom_id res chain seq x y z
N MET A 1 50.21 -23.30 -14.61
CA MET A 1 49.22 -22.60 -15.46
C MET A 1 47.80 -22.44 -14.84
N ILE A 2 47.46 -23.12 -13.75
CA ILE A 2 46.10 -23.09 -13.12
C ILE A 2 45.92 -21.93 -12.14
N LYS A 3 46.98 -21.47 -11.44
CA LYS A 3 46.88 -20.36 -10.47
C LYS A 3 46.56 -18.98 -11.07
N THR A 4 47.02 -18.71 -12.30
CA THR A 4 46.76 -17.42 -12.98
C THR A 4 45.33 -17.22 -13.44
N LYS A 5 44.60 -18.28 -13.80
CA LYS A 5 43.18 -18.22 -14.20
C LYS A 5 42.24 -17.92 -13.02
N VAL A 6 42.55 -18.42 -11.83
CA VAL A 6 41.74 -18.21 -10.62
C VAL A 6 41.84 -16.75 -10.12
N HIS A 7 43.00 -16.12 -10.25
CA HIS A 7 43.18 -14.71 -9.90
C HIS A 7 42.45 -13.75 -10.83
N SER A 8 42.42 -14.02 -12.14
CA SER A 8 41.73 -13.19 -13.13
C SER A 8 40.19 -13.26 -12.95
N VAL A 9 39.65 -14.43 -12.62
CA VAL A 9 38.22 -14.61 -12.38
C VAL A 9 37.78 -13.90 -11.08
N ARG A 10 38.61 -13.95 -10.03
CA ARG A 10 38.31 -13.21 -8.78
C ARG A 10 38.41 -11.69 -8.99
N ALA A 11 39.41 -11.19 -9.69
CA ALA A 11 39.55 -9.77 -10.01
C ALA A 11 38.37 -9.26 -10.86
N GLY A 12 37.97 -9.99 -11.89
CA GLY A 12 36.77 -9.64 -12.71
C GLY A 12 35.49 -9.63 -11.91
N ARG A 13 35.31 -10.58 -10.99
CA ARG A 13 34.13 -10.62 -10.08
C ARG A 13 34.12 -9.44 -9.10
N THR A 14 35.29 -9.05 -8.56
CA THR A 14 35.40 -7.91 -7.66
C THR A 14 35.09 -6.59 -8.39
N VAL A 15 35.60 -6.39 -9.59
CA VAL A 15 35.31 -5.21 -10.42
C VAL A 15 33.82 -5.13 -10.77
N SER A 16 33.23 -6.26 -11.17
CA SER A 16 31.78 -6.32 -11.46
C SER A 16 30.93 -6.03 -10.23
N LEU A 17 31.30 -6.52 -9.05
CA LEU A 17 30.63 -6.22 -7.79
C LEU A 17 30.79 -4.75 -7.40
N SER A 18 31.98 -4.16 -7.58
CA SER A 18 32.21 -2.74 -7.30
C SER A 18 31.37 -1.85 -8.21
N PHE A 19 31.29 -2.16 -9.50
CA PHE A 19 30.43 -1.45 -10.44
C PHE A 19 28.95 -1.56 -10.06
N ALA A 20 28.49 -2.76 -9.67
CA ALA A 20 27.12 -2.96 -9.20
C ALA A 20 26.81 -2.14 -7.94
N HIS A 21 27.74 -2.05 -6.98
CA HIS A 21 27.55 -1.21 -5.79
C HIS A 21 27.50 0.27 -6.13
N ILE A 22 28.38 0.76 -7.01
CA ILE A 22 28.37 2.15 -7.46
C ILE A 22 27.04 2.48 -8.15
N ALA A 23 26.58 1.61 -9.04
CA ALA A 23 25.30 1.78 -9.72
C ALA A 23 24.12 1.80 -8.73
N LEU A 24 24.11 0.90 -7.75
CA LEU A 24 23.08 0.88 -6.69
C LEU A 24 23.09 2.14 -5.83
N ILE A 25 24.29 2.63 -5.44
CA ILE A 25 24.43 3.86 -4.67
C ILE A 25 23.92 5.06 -5.51
N ALA A 26 24.30 5.15 -6.79
CA ALA A 26 23.84 6.22 -7.66
C ALA A 26 22.31 6.21 -7.81
N LEU A 27 21.70 5.04 -8.03
CA LEU A 27 20.26 4.88 -8.05
C LEU A 27 19.62 5.28 -6.73
N ALA A 28 20.18 4.85 -5.60
CA ALA A 28 19.68 5.20 -4.28
C ALA A 28 19.70 6.73 -4.04
N VAL A 29 20.76 7.41 -4.45
CA VAL A 29 20.86 8.89 -4.35
C VAL A 29 19.79 9.56 -5.19
N VAL A 30 19.59 9.11 -6.44
CA VAL A 30 18.53 9.66 -7.32
C VAL A 30 17.14 9.48 -6.71
N TRP A 31 16.85 8.32 -6.12
CA TRP A 31 15.55 8.04 -5.49
C TRP A 31 15.36 8.77 -4.17
N LEU A 32 16.41 8.93 -3.38
CA LEU A 32 16.34 9.62 -2.08
C LEU A 32 16.30 11.13 -2.21
N TYR A 33 16.81 11.70 -3.32
CA TYR A 33 16.87 13.15 -3.52
C TYR A 33 15.51 13.86 -3.35
N PRO A 34 14.42 13.44 -4.06
CA PRO A 34 13.12 14.08 -3.87
C PRO A 34 12.53 13.78 -2.48
N THR A 35 12.79 12.61 -1.90
CA THR A 35 12.33 12.29 -0.54
C THR A 35 13.01 13.16 0.49
N LEU A 36 14.31 13.37 0.37
CA LEU A 36 15.07 14.27 1.23
C LEU A 36 14.54 15.71 1.12
N TRP A 37 14.20 16.16 -0.10
CA TRP A 37 13.58 17.47 -0.32
C TRP A 37 12.28 17.64 0.49
N VAL A 38 11.39 16.64 0.46
CA VAL A 38 10.15 16.65 1.25
C VAL A 38 10.45 16.72 2.74
N VAL A 39 11.40 15.90 3.23
CA VAL A 39 11.80 15.88 4.64
C VAL A 39 12.35 17.24 5.08
N LEU A 40 13.26 17.82 4.31
CA LEU A 40 13.84 19.12 4.62
C LEU A 40 12.79 20.22 4.66
N ASN A 41 11.86 20.23 3.70
CA ASN A 41 10.79 21.24 3.67
C ASN A 41 9.74 21.03 4.78
N ALA A 42 9.53 19.82 5.26
CA ALA A 42 8.66 19.57 6.41
C ALA A 42 9.15 20.28 7.69
N PHE A 43 10.46 20.37 7.86
CA PHE A 43 11.10 21.05 9.00
C PHE A 43 11.55 22.49 8.73
N ARG A 44 11.32 23.02 7.54
CA ARG A 44 11.71 24.39 7.18
C ARG A 44 10.81 25.41 7.89
N THR A 45 11.37 26.22 8.77
CA THR A 45 10.67 27.27 9.52
C THR A 45 11.39 28.61 9.33
N GLU A 46 11.34 29.10 8.10
CA GLU A 46 11.90 30.40 7.73
C GLU A 46 10.76 31.40 7.60
N TYR A 47 10.96 32.61 8.15
CA TYR A 47 10.00 33.68 8.12
C TYR A 47 10.47 34.82 7.20
N ASN A 48 9.53 35.46 6.52
CA ASN A 48 9.80 36.67 5.76
C ASN A 48 9.92 37.89 6.68
N ASP A 49 10.25 39.04 6.11
CA ASP A 49 10.38 40.31 6.87
C ASP A 49 9.05 40.78 7.47
N GLN A 50 7.93 40.23 7.03
CA GLN A 50 6.58 40.50 7.54
C GLN A 50 6.16 39.54 8.68
N GLY A 51 7.02 38.56 9.02
CA GLY A 51 6.75 37.58 10.06
C GLY A 51 5.91 36.38 9.60
N ASP A 52 5.66 36.24 8.28
CA ASP A 52 4.97 35.08 7.72
C ASP A 52 5.94 33.96 7.40
N LEU A 53 5.49 32.72 7.61
CA LEU A 53 6.28 31.54 7.28
C LEU A 53 6.45 31.41 5.77
N ILE A 54 7.70 31.30 5.30
CA ILE A 54 8.02 31.17 3.88
C ILE A 54 7.78 29.73 3.45
N GLY A 55 6.91 29.52 2.45
CA GLY A 55 6.52 28.20 2.00
C GLY A 55 7.54 27.50 1.11
N ILE A 56 7.92 28.10 0.00
CA ILE A 56 8.89 27.53 -0.94
C ILE A 56 10.02 28.53 -1.09
N VAL A 57 11.19 28.18 -0.57
CA VAL A 57 12.40 28.95 -0.81
C VAL A 57 13.18 28.28 -1.92
N VAL A 58 13.14 28.89 -3.10
CA VAL A 58 13.80 28.34 -4.30
C VAL A 58 15.31 28.57 -4.28
N SER A 59 15.80 29.51 -3.46
CA SER A 59 17.20 29.94 -3.47
C SER A 59 18.17 28.96 -2.81
N HIS A 60 17.71 28.10 -1.92
CA HIS A 60 18.59 27.15 -1.23
C HIS A 60 17.87 25.84 -0.87
N TYR A 61 18.56 24.73 -1.08
CA TYR A 61 18.04 23.38 -0.85
C TYR A 61 17.89 23.07 0.63
N PHE A 62 18.89 23.39 1.43
CA PHE A 62 18.87 23.17 2.86
C PHE A 62 18.19 24.31 3.60
N PRO A 63 17.26 24.02 4.55
CA PRO A 63 16.69 25.05 5.42
C PRO A 63 17.76 25.78 6.24
N LYS A 64 17.61 27.09 6.39
CA LYS A 64 18.45 27.90 7.31
C LYS A 64 17.98 27.74 8.74
N VAL A 65 16.68 27.56 8.95
CA VAL A 65 16.06 27.36 10.27
C VAL A 65 15.22 26.10 10.22
N PHE A 66 15.44 25.23 11.21
CA PHE A 66 14.67 24.01 11.40
C PHE A 66 13.71 24.18 12.58
N GLY A 67 12.46 23.74 12.42
CA GLY A 67 11.45 23.77 13.47
C GLY A 67 10.27 22.88 13.19
N PHE A 68 9.26 22.95 14.06
CA PHE A 68 8.04 22.14 13.98
C PHE A 68 6.79 22.95 13.65
N ASP A 69 6.93 24.21 13.22
CA ASP A 69 5.79 25.10 13.00
C ASP A 69 4.86 24.59 11.88
N ASN A 70 5.41 23.97 10.84
CA ASN A 70 4.62 23.35 9.78
C ASN A 70 3.73 22.21 10.33
N PHE A 71 4.24 21.41 11.27
CA PHE A 71 3.45 20.37 11.92
C PHE A 71 2.36 20.97 12.80
N LYS A 72 2.67 22.01 13.56
CA LYS A 72 1.68 22.73 14.38
C LYS A 72 0.56 23.30 13.50
N LEU A 73 0.91 24.00 12.44
CA LEU A 73 -0.05 24.55 11.48
C LEU A 73 -0.88 23.47 10.81
N LEU A 74 -0.28 22.34 10.44
CA LEU A 74 -0.98 21.20 9.84
C LEU A 74 -2.16 20.74 10.70
N PHE A 75 -1.98 20.64 12.02
CA PHE A 75 -3.03 20.18 12.93
C PHE A 75 -3.98 21.30 13.39
N THR A 76 -3.54 22.56 13.39
CA THR A 76 -4.36 23.68 13.90
C THR A 76 -5.18 24.37 12.82
N THR A 77 -4.69 24.41 11.58
CA THR A 77 -5.32 25.16 10.47
C THR A 77 -5.98 24.27 9.42
N THR A 78 -5.84 22.94 9.54
CA THR A 78 -6.41 21.99 8.57
C THR A 78 -7.19 20.89 9.29
N TYR A 79 -7.95 20.11 8.52
CA TYR A 79 -8.63 18.91 9.03
C TYR A 79 -7.73 17.66 9.01
N PHE A 80 -6.41 17.82 9.06
CA PHE A 80 -5.46 16.71 8.88
C PHE A 80 -5.70 15.55 9.86
N GLY A 81 -5.90 15.84 11.15
CA GLY A 81 -6.20 14.82 12.15
C GLY A 81 -7.46 14.01 11.82
N ARG A 82 -8.48 14.67 11.25
CA ARG A 82 -9.71 14.01 10.77
C ARG A 82 -9.43 13.14 9.56
N TRP A 83 -8.65 13.63 8.60
CA TRP A 83 -8.29 12.86 7.40
C TRP A 83 -7.50 11.59 7.74
N VAL A 84 -6.54 11.69 8.69
CA VAL A 84 -5.80 10.53 9.19
C VAL A 84 -6.75 9.51 9.84
N THR A 85 -7.66 9.97 10.69
CA THR A 85 -8.66 9.12 11.34
C THR A 85 -9.58 8.45 10.31
N ASN A 86 -10.05 9.20 9.30
CA ASN A 86 -10.86 8.65 8.22
C ASN A 86 -10.11 7.54 7.45
N THR A 87 -8.86 7.81 7.06
CA THR A 87 -8.04 6.83 6.35
C THR A 87 -7.79 5.59 7.19
N LEU A 88 -7.47 5.78 8.48
CA LEU A 88 -7.25 4.67 9.41
C LEU A 88 -8.52 3.83 9.58
N THR A 89 -9.68 4.48 9.71
CA THR A 89 -10.98 3.80 9.80
C THR A 89 -11.22 2.95 8.56
N VAL A 90 -11.08 3.55 7.36
CA VAL A 90 -11.22 2.82 6.10
C VAL A 90 -10.21 1.68 6.03
N ALA A 91 -8.94 1.92 6.35
CA ALA A 91 -7.88 0.91 6.29
C ALA A 91 -8.15 -0.29 7.21
N VAL A 92 -8.54 -0.06 8.46
CA VAL A 92 -8.82 -1.14 9.43
C VAL A 92 -10.01 -2.01 8.98
N PHE A 93 -11.13 -1.37 8.64
CA PHE A 93 -12.33 -2.12 8.24
C PHE A 93 -12.14 -2.82 6.88
N SER A 94 -11.57 -2.14 5.89
CA SER A 94 -11.33 -2.76 4.58
C SER A 94 -10.28 -3.89 4.67
N THR A 95 -9.23 -3.74 5.46
CA THR A 95 -8.22 -4.79 5.67
C THR A 95 -8.84 -6.06 6.25
N THR A 96 -9.64 -5.91 7.30
CA THR A 96 -10.28 -7.05 7.98
C THR A 96 -11.19 -7.81 7.01
N LEU A 97 -12.06 -7.08 6.32
CA LEU A 97 -13.02 -7.67 5.39
C LEU A 97 -12.33 -8.22 4.14
N SER A 98 -11.42 -7.46 3.53
CA SER A 98 -10.66 -7.87 2.34
C SER A 98 -9.83 -9.12 2.60
N THR A 99 -9.06 -9.14 3.70
CA THR A 99 -8.22 -10.30 4.04
C THR A 99 -9.07 -11.55 4.22
N PHE A 100 -10.18 -11.44 4.93
CA PHE A 100 -11.10 -12.57 5.09
C PHE A 100 -11.65 -13.07 3.75
N LEU A 101 -12.17 -12.17 2.92
CA LEU A 101 -12.74 -12.52 1.60
C LEU A 101 -11.69 -13.13 0.66
N VAL A 102 -10.49 -12.55 0.61
CA VAL A 102 -9.38 -13.05 -0.21
C VAL A 102 -8.98 -14.45 0.20
N LEU A 103 -8.79 -14.70 1.50
CA LEU A 103 -8.38 -16.01 1.99
C LEU A 103 -9.47 -17.06 1.79
N CYS A 104 -10.74 -16.74 2.03
CA CYS A 104 -11.85 -17.63 1.74
C CYS A 104 -11.92 -17.98 0.26
N THR A 105 -11.84 -16.98 -0.62
CA THR A 105 -11.87 -17.16 -2.09
C THR A 105 -10.68 -18.01 -2.54
N ALA A 106 -9.47 -17.69 -2.05
CA ALA A 106 -8.26 -18.42 -2.38
C ALA A 106 -8.34 -19.90 -1.94
N TYR A 107 -8.89 -20.18 -0.75
CA TYR A 107 -9.08 -21.54 -0.26
C TYR A 107 -10.04 -22.33 -1.14
N VAL A 108 -11.20 -21.76 -1.46
CA VAL A 108 -12.19 -22.39 -2.35
C VAL A 108 -11.57 -22.65 -3.73
N MET A 109 -10.86 -21.66 -4.28
CA MET A 109 -10.22 -21.78 -5.60
C MET A 109 -8.94 -22.63 -5.61
N SER A 110 -8.34 -22.93 -4.47
CA SER A 110 -7.19 -23.82 -4.36
C SER A 110 -7.59 -25.26 -4.05
N LYS A 111 -8.37 -25.46 -3.01
CA LYS A 111 -8.58 -26.77 -2.37
C LYS A 111 -9.92 -27.42 -2.66
N MET A 112 -10.90 -26.67 -3.18
CA MET A 112 -12.19 -27.24 -3.54
C MET A 112 -12.27 -27.56 -5.04
N ARG A 113 -12.92 -28.69 -5.39
CA ARG A 113 -13.13 -29.12 -6.77
C ARG A 113 -14.59 -28.93 -7.14
N PHE A 114 -14.87 -28.01 -8.07
CA PHE A 114 -16.21 -27.77 -8.62
C PHE A 114 -16.13 -27.34 -10.09
N LYS A 115 -17.24 -27.58 -10.84
CA LYS A 115 -17.27 -27.41 -12.30
C LYS A 115 -16.95 -25.98 -12.75
N MET A 116 -17.38 -24.96 -12.01
CA MET A 116 -17.21 -23.55 -12.36
C MET A 116 -15.85 -22.94 -11.93
N ARG A 117 -14.96 -23.70 -11.28
CA ARG A 117 -13.66 -23.20 -10.78
C ARG A 117 -12.82 -22.55 -11.89
N LYS A 118 -12.59 -23.27 -13.00
CA LYS A 118 -11.79 -22.77 -14.13
C LYS A 118 -12.45 -21.58 -14.84
N PRO A 119 -13.76 -21.64 -15.22
CA PRO A 119 -14.45 -20.50 -15.80
C PRO A 119 -14.38 -19.23 -14.94
N ILE A 120 -14.65 -19.32 -13.64
CA ILE A 120 -14.59 -18.16 -12.72
C ILE A 120 -13.18 -17.57 -12.66
N MET A 121 -12.15 -18.39 -12.57
CA MET A 121 -10.76 -17.93 -12.58
C MET A 121 -10.42 -17.22 -13.89
N ASN A 122 -10.82 -17.77 -15.04
CA ASN A 122 -10.57 -17.14 -16.32
C ASN A 122 -11.29 -15.78 -16.45
N ILE A 123 -12.56 -15.72 -16.04
CA ILE A 123 -13.33 -14.46 -16.01
C ILE A 123 -12.64 -13.44 -15.10
N ALA A 124 -12.23 -13.82 -13.90
CA ALA A 124 -11.55 -12.92 -12.98
C ALA A 124 -10.23 -12.39 -13.58
N MET A 125 -9.48 -13.24 -14.29
CA MET A 125 -8.27 -12.82 -14.99
C MET A 125 -8.57 -11.84 -16.14
N ILE A 126 -9.60 -12.10 -16.95
CA ILE A 126 -10.03 -11.21 -18.03
C ILE A 126 -10.47 -9.86 -17.46
N LEU A 127 -11.28 -9.86 -16.39
CA LEU A 127 -11.72 -8.63 -15.73
C LEU A 127 -10.54 -7.84 -15.15
N GLY A 128 -9.49 -8.51 -14.68
CA GLY A 128 -8.26 -7.89 -14.23
C GLY A 128 -7.42 -7.21 -15.32
N LEU A 129 -7.67 -7.51 -16.60
CA LEU A 129 -7.04 -6.83 -17.74
C LEU A 129 -7.76 -5.52 -18.11
N PHE A 130 -8.94 -5.27 -17.58
CA PHE A 130 -9.65 -4.02 -17.82
C PHE A 130 -8.86 -2.82 -17.26
N PRO A 131 -8.81 -1.71 -18.00
CA PRO A 131 -8.16 -0.50 -17.52
C PRO A 131 -8.76 -0.04 -16.17
N GLY A 132 -7.93 0.04 -15.13
CA GLY A 132 -8.39 0.34 -13.76
C GLY A 132 -9.20 1.62 -13.66
N PHE A 133 -8.86 2.63 -14.46
CA PHE A 133 -9.58 3.91 -14.48
C PHE A 133 -11.05 3.75 -14.97
N MET A 134 -11.28 2.91 -15.98
CA MET A 134 -12.66 2.63 -16.44
C MET A 134 -13.47 1.90 -15.36
N SER A 135 -12.84 0.97 -14.66
CA SER A 135 -13.48 0.27 -13.54
C SER A 135 -13.86 1.23 -12.40
N MET A 136 -13.03 2.24 -12.11
CA MET A 136 -13.33 3.26 -11.10
C MET A 136 -14.59 4.06 -11.45
N ILE A 137 -14.76 4.45 -12.72
CA ILE A 137 -15.95 5.17 -13.19
C ILE A 137 -17.20 4.29 -13.03
N ALA A 138 -17.12 3.02 -13.45
CA ALA A 138 -18.24 2.10 -13.31
C ALA A 138 -18.63 1.90 -11.83
N ILE A 139 -17.65 1.70 -10.94
CA ILE A 139 -17.86 1.60 -9.50
C ILE A 139 -18.56 2.85 -8.94
N TYR A 140 -18.11 4.04 -9.35
CA TYR A 140 -18.75 5.30 -8.93
C TYR A 140 -20.23 5.35 -9.31
N TYR A 141 -20.59 5.00 -10.56
CA TYR A 141 -21.98 5.01 -10.97
C TYR A 141 -22.84 3.96 -10.26
N ILE A 142 -22.29 2.79 -9.96
CA ILE A 142 -22.96 1.78 -9.14
C ILE A 142 -23.20 2.33 -7.71
N LEU A 143 -22.19 2.89 -7.06
CA LEU A 143 -22.32 3.48 -5.74
C LEU A 143 -23.31 4.64 -5.72
N LYS A 144 -23.32 5.47 -6.78
CA LYS A 144 -24.27 6.58 -6.93
C LYS A 144 -25.70 6.08 -7.06
N ALA A 145 -25.94 5.04 -7.85
CA ALA A 145 -27.26 4.42 -7.96
C ALA A 145 -27.76 3.81 -6.64
N LEU A 146 -26.84 3.34 -5.80
CA LEU A 146 -27.15 2.82 -4.47
C LEU A 146 -27.22 3.90 -3.37
N GLY A 147 -27.00 5.19 -3.70
CA GLY A 147 -26.97 6.28 -2.71
C GLY A 147 -25.79 6.23 -1.74
N LEU A 148 -24.70 5.52 -2.07
CA LEU A 148 -23.55 5.27 -1.19
C LEU A 148 -22.39 6.24 -1.43
N THR A 149 -22.45 7.12 -2.44
CA THR A 149 -21.40 8.13 -2.67
C THR A 149 -21.25 9.07 -1.48
N GLN A 150 -20.11 9.74 -1.39
CA GLN A 150 -19.77 10.68 -0.30
C GLN A 150 -19.81 10.04 1.10
N SER A 151 -19.39 8.78 1.20
CA SER A 151 -19.30 8.07 2.48
C SER A 151 -18.03 7.25 2.61
N LEU A 152 -17.48 7.14 3.83
CA LEU A 152 -16.35 6.26 4.12
C LEU A 152 -16.74 4.78 3.98
N ALA A 153 -18.01 4.44 4.22
CA ALA A 153 -18.53 3.09 4.05
C ALA A 153 -18.40 2.62 2.60
N ALA A 154 -18.62 3.49 1.62
CA ALA A 154 -18.40 3.17 0.22
C ALA A 154 -16.94 2.78 -0.07
N LEU A 155 -15.97 3.52 0.49
CA LEU A 155 -14.55 3.18 0.37
C LEU A 155 -14.24 1.84 1.02
N VAL A 156 -14.78 1.58 2.23
CA VAL A 156 -14.61 0.28 2.91
C VAL A 156 -15.10 -0.86 2.02
N ILE A 157 -16.31 -0.74 1.46
CA ILE A 157 -16.88 -1.77 0.57
C ILE A 157 -15.99 -1.98 -0.65
N VAL A 158 -15.62 -0.89 -1.34
CA VAL A 158 -14.86 -0.98 -2.57
C VAL A 158 -13.48 -1.60 -2.33
N TYR A 159 -12.71 -1.13 -1.34
CA TYR A 159 -11.40 -1.71 -1.04
C TYR A 159 -11.49 -3.15 -0.54
N SER A 160 -12.58 -3.52 0.13
CA SER A 160 -12.76 -4.90 0.56
C SER A 160 -13.02 -5.87 -0.59
N VAL A 161 -13.71 -5.43 -1.63
CA VAL A 161 -14.10 -6.27 -2.77
C VAL A 161 -13.08 -6.18 -3.90
N SER A 162 -12.42 -5.03 -4.08
CA SER A 162 -11.45 -4.78 -5.16
C SER A 162 -10.16 -5.62 -5.08
N ALA A 163 -10.00 -6.42 -4.04
CA ALA A 163 -8.93 -7.42 -3.95
C ALA A 163 -8.99 -8.52 -5.04
N GLY A 164 -9.72 -8.26 -6.12
CA GLY A 164 -10.11 -9.20 -7.16
C GLY A 164 -9.00 -10.08 -7.74
N LEU A 165 -7.76 -9.59 -7.87
CA LEU A 165 -6.62 -10.40 -8.27
C LEU A 165 -5.76 -10.84 -7.07
N GLY A 166 -5.92 -10.25 -5.89
CA GLY A 166 -5.15 -10.59 -4.69
C GLY A 166 -5.34 -12.05 -4.25
N PHE A 167 -6.50 -12.65 -4.54
CA PHE A 167 -6.73 -14.05 -4.22
C PHE A 167 -5.83 -15.01 -5.01
N TYR A 168 -5.30 -14.63 -6.18
CA TYR A 168 -4.39 -15.48 -6.96
C TYR A 168 -3.07 -15.73 -6.22
N ILE A 169 -2.53 -14.71 -5.54
CA ILE A 169 -1.30 -14.82 -4.76
C ILE A 169 -1.55 -15.75 -3.56
N ALA A 170 -2.63 -15.52 -2.83
CA ALA A 170 -3.02 -16.36 -1.70
C ALA A 170 -3.33 -17.80 -2.14
N LYS A 171 -3.99 -17.97 -3.30
CA LYS A 171 -4.23 -19.28 -3.90
C LYS A 171 -2.91 -19.97 -4.25
N GLY A 172 -1.96 -19.27 -4.87
CA GLY A 172 -0.64 -19.81 -5.21
C GLY A 172 0.06 -20.35 -3.96
N PHE A 173 -0.01 -19.64 -2.84
CA PHE A 173 0.49 -20.12 -1.56
C PHE A 173 -0.27 -21.38 -1.08
N PHE A 174 -1.59 -21.36 -1.10
CA PHE A 174 -2.38 -22.52 -0.69
C PHE A 174 -2.14 -23.75 -1.57
N ASP A 175 -1.84 -23.58 -2.86
CA ASP A 175 -1.51 -24.68 -3.77
C ASP A 175 -0.22 -25.40 -3.35
N THR A 176 0.68 -24.77 -2.58
CA THR A 176 1.89 -25.41 -2.06
C THR A 176 1.63 -26.32 -0.85
N ILE A 177 0.49 -26.18 -0.19
CA ILE A 177 0.13 -26.99 0.96
C ILE A 177 -0.31 -28.39 0.47
N PRO A 178 0.28 -29.51 0.96
CA PRO A 178 -0.06 -30.85 0.52
C PRO A 178 -1.54 -31.19 0.77
N ASP A 179 -2.20 -31.77 -0.23
CA ASP A 179 -3.61 -32.18 -0.11
C ASP A 179 -3.79 -33.32 0.89
N SER A 180 -2.75 -34.14 1.16
CA SER A 180 -2.75 -35.20 2.16
C SER A 180 -3.11 -34.70 3.57
N LEU A 181 -2.75 -33.47 3.95
CA LEU A 181 -3.16 -32.87 5.23
C LEU A 181 -4.67 -32.66 5.30
N ILE A 182 -5.28 -32.29 4.19
CA ILE A 182 -6.73 -32.06 4.09
C ILE A 182 -7.46 -33.39 4.07
N GLU A 183 -6.92 -34.38 3.37
CA GLU A 183 -7.49 -35.73 3.28
C GLU A 183 -7.45 -36.44 4.64
N ALA A 184 -6.34 -36.36 5.36
CA ALA A 184 -6.24 -36.90 6.71
C ALA A 184 -7.30 -36.29 7.66
N ALA A 185 -7.42 -34.96 7.65
CA ALA A 185 -8.42 -34.28 8.47
C ALA A 185 -9.87 -34.67 8.11
N LYS A 186 -10.14 -34.93 6.83
CA LYS A 186 -11.47 -35.42 6.40
C LYS A 186 -11.75 -36.86 6.85
N ILE A 187 -10.73 -37.72 6.86
CA ILE A 187 -10.83 -39.08 7.40
C ILE A 187 -11.18 -38.99 8.89
N ASP A 188 -10.59 -38.03 9.62
CA ASP A 188 -10.91 -37.74 11.02
C ASP A 188 -12.28 -37.06 11.23
N GLY A 189 -13.08 -36.88 10.16
CA GLY A 189 -14.42 -36.32 10.22
C GLY A 189 -14.47 -34.79 10.27
N ALA A 190 -13.37 -34.08 9.95
CA ALA A 190 -13.37 -32.62 9.95
C ALA A 190 -14.17 -32.04 8.77
N MET A 191 -15.07 -31.11 9.07
CA MET A 191 -15.77 -30.33 8.06
C MET A 191 -14.81 -29.34 7.35
N GLN A 192 -15.15 -28.89 6.15
CA GLN A 192 -14.34 -27.95 5.36
C GLN A 192 -14.00 -26.65 6.12
N SER A 193 -14.94 -26.12 6.89
CA SER A 193 -14.70 -24.94 7.73
C SER A 193 -13.64 -25.21 8.80
N ARG A 194 -13.69 -26.37 9.46
CA ARG A 194 -12.68 -26.76 10.45
C ARG A 194 -11.30 -26.93 9.82
N VAL A 195 -11.23 -27.55 8.64
CA VAL A 195 -9.98 -27.66 7.87
C VAL A 195 -9.42 -26.26 7.57
N PHE A 196 -10.25 -25.34 7.10
CA PHE A 196 -9.84 -23.98 6.78
C PHE A 196 -9.31 -23.23 8.02
N PHE A 197 -10.13 -23.13 9.08
CA PHE A 197 -9.77 -22.31 10.25
C PHE A 197 -8.69 -22.93 11.13
N SER A 198 -8.70 -24.27 11.30
CA SER A 198 -7.84 -24.95 12.26
C SER A 198 -6.55 -25.51 11.65
N ILE A 199 -6.48 -25.70 10.32
CA ILE A 199 -5.31 -26.30 9.67
C ILE A 199 -4.70 -25.29 8.68
N ILE A 200 -5.47 -24.85 7.69
CA ILE A 200 -4.93 -24.04 6.58
C ILE A 200 -4.50 -22.65 7.06
N LEU A 201 -5.34 -21.91 7.77
CA LEU A 201 -5.01 -20.56 8.22
C LEU A 201 -3.80 -20.54 9.16
N PRO A 202 -3.64 -21.40 10.18
CA PRO A 202 -2.46 -21.37 11.04
C PRO A 202 -1.13 -21.62 10.31
N ILE A 203 -1.13 -22.50 9.32
CA ILE A 203 0.05 -22.78 8.47
C ILE A 203 0.35 -21.60 7.53
N SER A 204 -0.67 -20.83 7.18
CA SER A 204 -0.63 -19.79 6.15
C SER A 204 -0.33 -18.40 6.72
N ARG A 205 0.26 -18.27 7.90
CA ARG A 205 0.58 -16.98 8.52
C ARG A 205 1.30 -15.99 7.58
N PRO A 206 2.32 -16.39 6.78
CA PRO A 206 3.00 -15.46 5.90
C PRO A 206 2.07 -14.80 4.89
N ILE A 207 1.21 -15.58 4.24
CA ILE A 207 0.28 -15.04 3.24
C ILE A 207 -0.85 -14.22 3.84
N ILE A 208 -1.29 -14.54 5.07
CA ILE A 208 -2.27 -13.73 5.80
C ILE A 208 -1.69 -12.35 6.09
N VAL A 209 -0.47 -12.29 6.62
CA VAL A 209 0.22 -11.04 6.92
C VAL A 209 0.46 -10.21 5.65
N TYR A 210 0.91 -10.86 4.56
CA TYR A 210 1.08 -10.22 3.27
C TYR A 210 -0.23 -9.59 2.77
N THR A 211 -1.32 -10.37 2.77
CA THR A 211 -2.63 -9.91 2.27
C THR A 211 -3.17 -8.76 3.12
N ALA A 212 -3.07 -8.87 4.44
CA ALA A 212 -3.49 -7.83 5.36
C ALA A 212 -2.68 -6.54 5.19
N LEU A 213 -1.34 -6.64 5.04
CA LEU A 213 -0.48 -5.50 4.80
C LEU A 213 -0.85 -4.76 3.52
N MET A 214 -1.03 -5.49 2.41
CA MET A 214 -1.41 -4.90 1.13
C MET A 214 -2.76 -4.21 1.18
N ALA A 215 -3.74 -4.84 1.82
CA ALA A 215 -5.07 -4.27 2.02
C ALA A 215 -5.05 -3.02 2.91
N PHE A 216 -4.20 -3.00 3.96
CA PHE A 216 -4.05 -1.86 4.86
C PHE A 216 -3.40 -0.66 4.19
N MET A 217 -2.42 -0.89 3.31
CA MET A 217 -1.72 0.18 2.60
C MET A 217 -2.56 0.82 1.50
N ALA A 218 -3.51 0.10 0.90
CA ALA A 218 -4.29 0.58 -0.23
C ALA A 218 -5.00 1.93 0.02
N PRO A 219 -5.74 2.17 1.11
CA PRO A 219 -6.40 3.45 1.37
C PRO A 219 -5.44 4.62 1.61
N TRP A 220 -4.19 4.35 2.03
CA TRP A 220 -3.18 5.38 2.24
C TRP A 220 -2.55 5.85 0.94
N MET A 221 -2.46 4.96 -0.06
CA MET A 221 -1.83 5.22 -1.35
C MET A 221 -2.82 5.68 -2.42
N ASP A 222 -4.11 5.42 -2.24
CA ASP A 222 -5.13 5.78 -3.23
C ASP A 222 -5.58 7.23 -3.05
N PHE A 223 -5.54 7.95 -4.15
CA PHE A 223 -6.03 9.30 -4.28
C PHE A 223 -7.23 9.39 -5.23
N ILE A 224 -7.13 8.70 -6.38
CA ILE A 224 -8.05 8.91 -7.50
C ILE A 224 -9.44 8.40 -7.17
N LEU A 225 -9.54 7.13 -6.77
CA LEU A 225 -10.82 6.50 -6.46
C LEU A 225 -11.47 7.13 -5.24
N ALA A 226 -10.67 7.40 -4.18
CA ALA A 226 -11.16 8.07 -2.99
C ALA A 226 -11.73 9.46 -3.32
N ARG A 227 -11.06 10.26 -4.17
CA ARG A 227 -11.55 11.57 -4.60
C ARG A 227 -12.84 11.47 -5.39
N ILE A 228 -12.94 10.51 -6.32
CA ILE A 228 -14.14 10.30 -7.14
C ILE A 228 -15.34 9.94 -6.25
N ILE A 229 -15.16 9.07 -5.25
CA ILE A 229 -16.24 8.58 -4.38
C ILE A 229 -16.66 9.63 -3.36
N LEU A 230 -15.70 10.30 -2.71
CA LEU A 230 -15.97 11.27 -1.64
C LEU A 230 -16.43 12.63 -2.18
N GLY A 231 -15.99 13.00 -3.39
CA GLY A 231 -16.25 14.32 -3.97
C GLY A 231 -15.45 15.42 -3.27
N GLU A 232 -15.77 16.68 -3.59
CA GLU A 232 -15.07 17.86 -3.09
C GLU A 232 -15.83 18.63 -2.03
N GLN A 233 -17.13 18.34 -1.86
CA GLN A 233 -18.05 19.17 -1.06
C GLN A 233 -17.78 19.09 0.45
N ASN A 234 -17.43 17.92 0.97
CA ASN A 234 -17.20 17.72 2.40
C ASN A 234 -15.74 17.44 2.71
N VAL A 235 -14.95 18.49 2.88
CA VAL A 235 -13.51 18.41 3.15
C VAL A 235 -13.18 17.57 4.41
N GLN A 236 -14.06 17.56 5.41
CA GLN A 236 -13.86 16.78 6.63
C GLN A 236 -13.93 15.26 6.39
N LEU A 237 -14.59 14.84 5.31
CA LEU A 237 -14.76 13.43 4.98
C LEU A 237 -13.56 12.87 4.16
N HIS A 238 -12.68 13.72 3.70
CA HIS A 238 -11.55 13.29 2.87
C HIS A 238 -10.68 12.25 3.58
N THR A 239 -10.06 11.37 2.78
CA THR A 239 -8.91 10.58 3.21
C THR A 239 -7.67 11.47 3.26
N THR A 240 -6.60 10.99 3.85
CA THR A 240 -5.37 11.77 4.01
C THR A 240 -4.79 12.21 2.67
N ALA A 241 -4.76 11.33 1.68
CA ALA A 241 -4.25 11.65 0.35
C ALA A 241 -5.12 12.70 -0.35
N VAL A 242 -6.44 12.58 -0.29
CA VAL A 242 -7.39 13.54 -0.87
C VAL A 242 -7.32 14.88 -0.13
N GLY A 243 -7.25 14.86 1.20
CA GLY A 243 -7.15 16.07 2.01
C GLY A 243 -5.87 16.85 1.79
N LEU A 244 -4.72 16.18 1.72
CA LEU A 244 -3.43 16.81 1.39
C LEU A 244 -3.43 17.40 -0.01
N TYR A 245 -3.99 16.70 -0.99
CA TYR A 245 -4.14 17.24 -2.35
C TYR A 245 -5.05 18.48 -2.35
N TYR A 246 -6.21 18.41 -1.68
CA TYR A 246 -7.13 19.53 -1.58
C TYR A 246 -6.48 20.76 -0.90
N MET A 247 -5.68 20.52 0.13
CA MET A 247 -4.93 21.59 0.79
C MET A 247 -3.95 22.25 -0.15
N LEU A 248 -3.25 21.49 -1.00
CA LEU A 248 -2.22 22.02 -1.91
C LEU A 248 -2.82 22.73 -3.15
N TYR A 249 -3.91 22.20 -3.71
CA TYR A 249 -4.51 22.68 -4.97
C TYR A 249 -5.90 23.31 -4.78
N GLY A 250 -6.41 23.40 -3.55
CA GLY A 250 -7.68 24.04 -3.24
C GLY A 250 -7.59 25.56 -3.17
N GLN A 251 -8.52 26.18 -2.45
CA GLN A 251 -8.65 27.65 -2.38
C GLN A 251 -7.61 28.35 -1.48
N ARG A 252 -6.63 27.65 -0.92
CA ARG A 252 -5.61 28.27 -0.07
C ARG A 252 -4.50 28.87 -0.93
N THR A 253 -4.28 30.16 -0.73
CA THR A 253 -3.22 30.95 -1.42
C THR A 253 -2.03 31.25 -0.51
N ASP A 254 -1.99 30.64 0.69
CA ASP A 254 -0.93 30.88 1.66
C ASP A 254 0.43 30.41 1.12
N SER A 255 1.45 31.19 1.29
CA SER A 255 2.81 30.91 0.78
C SER A 255 3.42 29.64 1.37
N ASN A 256 2.97 29.22 2.55
CA ASN A 256 3.48 28.08 3.30
C ASN A 256 2.73 26.74 3.11
N VAL A 257 1.74 26.71 2.21
CA VAL A 257 0.91 25.50 1.98
C VAL A 257 1.78 24.30 1.60
N PHE A 258 2.82 24.49 0.80
CA PHE A 258 3.69 23.40 0.36
C PHE A 258 4.51 22.81 1.51
N THR A 259 5.05 23.61 2.42
CA THR A 259 5.82 23.11 3.57
C THR A 259 4.92 22.38 4.58
N ILE A 260 3.69 22.88 4.78
CA ILE A 260 2.67 22.17 5.58
C ILE A 260 2.30 20.83 4.91
N PHE A 261 2.17 20.79 3.58
CA PHE A 261 1.95 19.55 2.84
C PHE A 261 3.10 18.56 3.04
N CYS A 262 4.37 19.03 2.97
CA CYS A 262 5.53 18.18 3.25
C CYS A 262 5.51 17.60 4.68
N ALA A 263 5.10 18.41 5.67
CA ALA A 263 4.92 17.93 7.04
C ALA A 263 3.86 16.82 7.13
N GLY A 264 2.74 16.97 6.39
CA GLY A 264 1.70 15.95 6.29
C GLY A 264 2.20 14.67 5.64
N CYS A 265 2.93 14.76 4.53
CA CYS A 265 3.54 13.61 3.87
C CYS A 265 4.51 12.86 4.79
N LEU A 266 5.37 13.59 5.51
CA LEU A 266 6.32 12.98 6.44
C LEU A 266 5.61 12.31 7.61
N PHE A 267 4.58 12.94 8.19
CA PHE A 267 3.80 12.37 9.27
C PHE A 267 3.19 11.02 8.90
N ILE A 268 2.67 10.88 7.68
CA ILE A 268 2.08 9.63 7.18
C ILE A 268 3.15 8.61 6.83
N ALA A 269 4.27 9.05 6.26
CA ALA A 269 5.34 8.14 5.85
C ALA A 269 5.92 7.36 7.04
N ILE A 270 6.06 7.98 8.22
CA ILE A 270 6.65 7.34 9.40
C ILE A 270 5.91 6.05 9.81
N PRO A 271 4.60 6.05 10.11
CA PRO A 271 3.90 4.82 10.50
C PRO A 271 3.85 3.79 9.37
N ILE A 272 3.73 4.21 8.11
CA ILE A 272 3.68 3.30 6.97
C ILE A 272 5.03 2.59 6.77
N VAL A 273 6.13 3.35 6.77
CA VAL A 273 7.49 2.80 6.65
C VAL A 273 7.80 1.88 7.82
N THR A 274 7.45 2.27 9.05
CA THR A 274 7.66 1.45 10.25
C THR A 274 6.90 0.14 10.15
N LEU A 275 5.63 0.17 9.74
CA LEU A 275 4.82 -1.02 9.50
C LEU A 275 5.44 -1.91 8.42
N PHE A 276 5.83 -1.34 7.28
CA PHE A 276 6.44 -2.08 6.19
C PHE A 276 7.74 -2.76 6.62
N LEU A 277 8.66 -2.03 7.28
CA LEU A 277 9.93 -2.57 7.75
C LEU A 277 9.76 -3.68 8.79
N SER A 278 8.76 -3.58 9.66
CA SER A 278 8.47 -4.63 10.65
C SER A 278 7.93 -5.91 10.02
N MET A 279 7.27 -5.79 8.87
CA MET A 279 6.59 -6.90 8.20
C MET A 279 7.29 -7.39 6.93
N GLN A 280 8.40 -6.75 6.50
CA GLN A 280 9.09 -7.04 5.24
C GLN A 280 9.50 -8.52 5.08
N LYS A 281 9.87 -9.21 6.18
CA LYS A 281 10.21 -10.63 6.14
C LYS A 281 9.03 -11.50 5.65
N PHE A 282 7.82 -11.21 6.10
CA PHE A 282 6.63 -11.95 5.67
C PHE A 282 6.24 -11.62 4.22
N TYR A 283 6.50 -10.38 3.78
CA TYR A 283 6.33 -9.97 2.40
C TYR A 283 7.24 -10.78 1.47
N ILE A 284 8.53 -10.90 1.80
CA ILE A 284 9.50 -11.66 1.02
C ILE A 284 9.11 -13.15 0.99
N GLU A 285 8.77 -13.75 2.13
CA GLU A 285 8.33 -15.14 2.23
C GLU A 285 7.04 -15.40 1.42
N GLY A 286 6.06 -14.49 1.48
CA GLY A 286 4.80 -14.61 0.76
C GLY A 286 4.96 -14.55 -0.77
N VAL A 287 5.83 -13.66 -1.27
CA VAL A 287 6.09 -13.51 -2.71
C VAL A 287 6.96 -14.65 -3.24
N THR A 288 7.95 -15.11 -2.48
CA THR A 288 8.89 -16.15 -2.92
C THR A 288 8.32 -17.55 -2.80
N ALA A 289 7.37 -17.81 -1.91
CA ALA A 289 6.73 -19.12 -1.74
C ALA A 289 6.07 -19.64 -3.04
N GLY A 290 5.61 -18.77 -3.92
CA GLY A 290 5.08 -19.13 -5.23
C GLY A 290 6.12 -19.35 -6.34
N SER A 291 7.38 -18.97 -6.12
CA SER A 291 8.44 -19.00 -7.15
C SER A 291 9.39 -20.20 -7.02
N VAL A 292 9.43 -20.86 -5.88
CA VAL A 292 10.26 -22.06 -5.68
C VAL A 292 9.45 -23.29 -6.05
N LYS A 293 9.36 -23.56 -7.36
CA LYS A 293 9.08 -24.93 -7.85
C LYS A 293 10.42 -25.64 -7.92
N SER A 294 10.71 -26.45 -6.94
CA SER A 294 11.72 -27.53 -7.06
C SER A 294 11.24 -28.60 -8.02
#